data_8d2847c42e7bd54df44974faf93bb33e
#
_entry.id   8d2847c42e7bd54df44974faf93bb33e
#
_cell.length_a   1.000
_cell.length_b   1.000
_cell.length_c   1.000
_cell.angle_alpha   90.00
_cell.angle_beta   90.00
_cell.angle_gamma   90.00
#
_symmetry.space_group_name_H-M   'P 1'
#
loop_
_entity.id
_entity.type
_entity.pdbx_description
1 polymer ?
#
loop_
_entity_poly.entity_id
_entity_poly.type
_entity_poly.pdbx_seq_one_letter_code
_entity_poly.pdbx_strand_id
1 'polypeptide(L)'
;MGVKQYKPTSPGRRFQTVSDFAEITTSTPEKSLLAPLSNKAGRNNNGRITTRHQGGGNKRRYRIIDFKRNKDGVPAKVATIEYDPNRSARIALLHYVDGEKRYILHPKGLRVGDTVMSGPEADIKPGNALPLANIPVGTLIHAVELQPGKGAAIARSAGTSIQLMGKEGNYAILRMPSSEMRRVLITCRATVGEVGNAEHANIKIGKAGRNRWKGIRPSVRGTVMNPVDHPHGGGEGKNKSAGRHPVTPWGVPTKGHRTRNPKKASSRLIIRRRKK
;
A
#
# COMPACT_ATOMS: atom_id res chain seq x y z
N MET A 1 9.50 -17.44 -0.72
CA MET A 1 10.15 -16.13 -0.89
C MET A 1 11.17 -15.94 0.19
N GLY A 2 12.35 -15.47 -0.15
CA GLY A 2 13.43 -15.26 0.79
C GLY A 2 13.89 -13.81 0.87
N VAL A 3 14.38 -13.44 2.05
CA VAL A 3 15.12 -12.20 2.27
C VAL A 3 16.61 -12.55 2.25
N LYS A 4 17.34 -12.02 1.27
CA LYS A 4 18.78 -12.21 1.14
C LYS A 4 19.51 -11.23 2.06
N GLN A 5 20.38 -11.75 2.92
CA GLN A 5 21.27 -10.97 3.76
C GLN A 5 22.64 -10.82 3.10
N TYR A 6 23.26 -9.66 3.24
CA TYR A 6 24.63 -9.43 2.78
C TYR A 6 25.66 -9.77 3.85
N LYS A 7 26.87 -10.16 3.42
CA LYS A 7 28.03 -10.28 4.31
C LYS A 7 28.37 -8.90 4.92
N PRO A 8 28.79 -8.82 6.19
CA PRO A 8 29.07 -7.55 6.90
C PRO A 8 30.40 -6.91 6.49
N THR A 9 30.57 -6.64 5.19
CA THR A 9 31.84 -6.10 4.63
C THR A 9 31.96 -4.58 4.82
N SER A 10 30.91 -3.88 5.18
CA SER A 10 30.92 -2.45 5.47
C SER A 10 29.79 -2.09 6.44
N PRO A 11 29.84 -0.93 7.14
CA PRO A 11 28.78 -0.50 8.06
C PRO A 11 27.38 -0.52 7.43
N GLY A 12 27.26 -0.07 6.18
CA GLY A 12 25.98 -0.06 5.47
C GLY A 12 25.45 -1.44 5.08
N ARG A 13 26.35 -2.42 4.86
CA ARG A 13 25.97 -3.79 4.51
C ARG A 13 25.69 -4.69 5.71
N ARG A 14 26.22 -4.37 6.87
CA ARG A 14 26.10 -5.19 8.10
C ARG A 14 24.65 -5.64 8.39
N PHE A 15 23.71 -4.73 8.25
CA PHE A 15 22.30 -4.99 8.54
C PHE A 15 21.40 -4.93 7.30
N GLN A 16 22.00 -4.81 6.11
CA GLN A 16 21.24 -4.67 4.88
C GLN A 16 20.65 -6.00 4.45
N THR A 17 19.37 -5.99 4.13
CA THR A 17 18.70 -7.11 3.47
C THR A 17 17.98 -6.64 2.20
N VAL A 18 17.75 -7.57 1.30
CA VAL A 18 16.98 -7.34 0.05
C VAL A 18 16.08 -8.54 -0.22
N SER A 19 15.04 -8.34 -1.00
CA SER A 19 14.26 -9.47 -1.55
C SER A 19 15.15 -10.30 -2.47
N ASP A 20 14.93 -11.61 -2.52
CA ASP A 20 15.58 -12.54 -3.46
C ASP A 20 15.03 -12.42 -4.89
N PHE A 21 13.86 -11.76 -5.05
CA PHE A 21 13.16 -11.60 -6.32
C PHE A 21 12.79 -12.92 -7.04
N ALA A 22 12.78 -14.04 -6.34
CA ALA A 22 12.56 -15.37 -6.92
C ALA A 22 11.20 -15.53 -7.65
N GLU A 23 10.19 -14.75 -7.27
CA GLU A 23 8.86 -14.79 -7.91
C GLU A 23 8.79 -14.04 -9.25
N ILE A 24 9.77 -13.20 -9.56
CA ILE A 24 9.74 -12.34 -10.73
C ILE A 24 10.15 -13.15 -11.95
N THR A 25 9.28 -13.17 -12.95
CA THR A 25 9.49 -13.93 -14.19
C THR A 25 10.08 -13.07 -15.31
N THR A 26 9.87 -11.75 -15.27
CA THR A 26 10.45 -10.82 -16.25
C THR A 26 10.80 -9.48 -15.62
N SER A 27 11.85 -8.84 -16.15
CA SER A 27 12.27 -7.49 -15.77
C SER A 27 11.72 -6.40 -16.68
N THR A 28 11.19 -6.77 -17.85
CA THR A 28 10.71 -5.84 -18.88
C THR A 28 9.20 -5.65 -18.76
N PRO A 29 8.71 -4.45 -18.39
CA PRO A 29 7.28 -4.19 -18.29
C PRO A 29 6.62 -4.00 -19.66
N GLU A 30 5.33 -4.29 -19.75
CA GLU A 30 4.50 -4.03 -20.94
C GLU A 30 4.45 -2.53 -21.23
N LYS A 31 4.92 -2.13 -22.42
CA LYS A 31 5.10 -0.72 -22.80
C LYS A 31 3.77 0.04 -22.89
N SER A 32 2.72 -0.59 -23.39
CA SER A 32 1.39 0.02 -23.52
C SER A 32 0.75 0.38 -22.17
N LEU A 33 1.16 -0.29 -21.08
CA LEU A 33 0.65 -0.07 -19.72
C LEU A 33 1.56 0.82 -18.86
N LEU A 34 2.48 1.57 -19.49
CA LEU A 34 3.36 2.51 -18.81
C LEU A 34 2.92 3.95 -19.03
N ALA A 35 2.86 4.71 -17.94
CA ALA A 35 2.63 6.15 -17.98
C ALA A 35 3.81 6.92 -17.38
N PRO A 36 4.02 8.20 -17.79
CA PRO A 36 5.00 9.06 -17.15
C PRO A 36 4.62 9.30 -15.68
N LEU A 37 5.62 9.36 -14.81
CA LEU A 37 5.45 9.68 -13.39
C LEU A 37 6.26 10.92 -13.06
N SER A 38 5.59 12.08 -12.95
CA SER A 38 6.22 13.32 -12.50
C SER A 38 6.40 13.33 -10.99
N ASN A 39 7.59 13.72 -10.52
CA ASN A 39 7.87 13.88 -9.10
C ASN A 39 7.63 15.34 -8.68
N LYS A 40 6.56 15.57 -7.90
CA LYS A 40 6.22 16.91 -7.38
C LYS A 40 7.01 17.26 -6.11
N ALA A 41 7.87 16.39 -5.60
CA ALA A 41 8.68 16.59 -4.40
C ALA A 41 7.90 17.16 -3.19
N GLY A 42 6.69 16.68 -2.97
CA GLY A 42 5.81 17.10 -1.86
C GLY A 42 5.14 18.46 -2.02
N ARG A 43 5.17 19.07 -3.23
CA ARG A 43 4.51 20.35 -3.51
C ARG A 43 3.05 20.12 -3.94
N ASN A 44 2.18 21.04 -3.53
CA ASN A 44 0.79 21.12 -3.99
C ASN A 44 0.69 21.84 -5.37
N ASN A 45 -0.55 22.12 -5.80
CA ASN A 45 -0.83 22.86 -7.04
C ASN A 45 -0.28 24.30 -7.02
N ASN A 46 -0.14 24.92 -5.84
CA ASN A 46 0.41 26.27 -5.65
C ASN A 46 1.94 26.27 -5.46
N GLY A 47 2.64 25.15 -5.69
CA GLY A 47 4.07 25.00 -5.50
C GLY A 47 4.57 24.98 -4.06
N ARG A 48 3.69 25.08 -3.07
CA ARG A 48 4.05 25.05 -1.64
C ARG A 48 4.26 23.62 -1.14
N ILE A 49 5.25 23.41 -0.27
CA ILE A 49 5.52 22.12 0.35
C ILE A 49 4.42 21.80 1.36
N THR A 50 3.54 20.86 1.03
CA THR A 50 2.51 20.33 1.93
C THR A 50 2.91 19.00 2.57
N THR A 51 3.81 18.26 1.94
CA THR A 51 4.38 17.02 2.49
C THR A 51 5.90 17.14 2.49
N ARG A 52 6.49 17.31 3.68
CA ARG A 52 7.93 17.46 3.83
C ARG A 52 8.69 16.16 3.57
N HIS A 53 10.00 16.26 3.41
CA HIS A 53 10.94 15.14 3.28
C HIS A 53 10.71 14.24 2.06
N GLN A 54 10.22 14.81 0.97
CA GLN A 54 10.08 14.14 -0.32
C GLN A 54 10.91 14.86 -1.40
N GLY A 55 11.39 14.09 -2.37
CA GLY A 55 12.10 14.59 -3.53
C GLY A 55 13.36 13.81 -3.90
N GLY A 56 13.82 14.00 -5.11
CA GLY A 56 14.88 13.18 -5.71
C GLY A 56 14.42 11.75 -5.96
N GLY A 57 15.36 10.81 -5.85
CA GLY A 57 15.11 9.39 -6.09
C GLY A 57 15.33 8.97 -7.54
N ASN A 58 15.26 7.66 -7.79
CA ASN A 58 15.44 7.11 -9.12
C ASN A 58 14.28 7.48 -10.03
N LYS A 59 14.56 7.72 -11.33
CA LYS A 59 13.53 7.90 -12.36
C LYS A 59 12.68 6.65 -12.46
N ARG A 60 11.34 6.80 -12.43
CA ARG A 60 10.37 5.71 -12.47
C ARG A 60 9.29 6.00 -13.49
N ARG A 61 8.69 4.94 -14.03
CA ARG A 61 7.44 5.00 -14.79
C ARG A 61 6.31 4.40 -13.96
N TYR A 62 5.13 4.93 -14.10
CA TYR A 62 3.94 4.39 -13.47
C TYR A 62 3.45 3.18 -14.28
N ARG A 63 3.06 2.08 -13.59
CA ARG A 63 2.35 0.95 -14.20
C ARG A 63 0.86 1.18 -13.97
N ILE A 64 0.10 1.16 -15.06
CA ILE A 64 -1.36 1.29 -15.02
C ILE A 64 -1.93 -0.02 -14.48
N ILE A 65 -2.44 0.02 -13.26
CA ILE A 65 -3.02 -1.16 -12.60
C ILE A 65 -4.53 -1.09 -12.71
N ASP A 66 -5.15 -2.20 -13.07
CA ASP A 66 -6.59 -2.35 -13.07
C ASP A 66 -7.12 -2.53 -11.63
N PHE A 67 -7.44 -1.40 -10.99
CA PHE A 67 -8.08 -1.39 -9.69
C PHE A 67 -9.60 -1.53 -9.75
N LYS A 68 -10.20 -1.41 -10.93
CA LYS A 68 -11.66 -1.51 -11.09
C LYS A 68 -12.12 -2.92 -11.32
N ARG A 69 -11.32 -3.73 -12.03
CA ARG A 69 -11.66 -5.11 -12.38
C ARG A 69 -13.04 -5.22 -13.02
N ASN A 70 -13.35 -4.29 -13.91
CA ASN A 70 -14.68 -4.12 -14.51
C ASN A 70 -14.93 -4.94 -15.79
N LYS A 71 -14.07 -5.92 -16.08
CA LYS A 71 -14.21 -6.83 -17.23
C LYS A 71 -14.79 -8.14 -16.73
N ASP A 72 -16.11 -8.18 -16.64
CA ASP A 72 -16.85 -9.31 -16.07
C ASP A 72 -17.00 -10.45 -17.08
N GLY A 73 -16.96 -11.69 -16.60
CA GLY A 73 -17.19 -12.90 -17.39
C GLY A 73 -16.06 -13.27 -18.38
N VAL A 74 -15.07 -12.40 -18.59
CA VAL A 74 -13.97 -12.68 -19.51
C VAL A 74 -12.77 -13.26 -18.76
N PRO A 75 -12.36 -14.50 -19.04
CA PRO A 75 -11.19 -15.10 -18.40
C PRO A 75 -9.90 -14.45 -18.92
N ALA A 76 -8.91 -14.36 -18.03
CA ALA A 76 -7.59 -13.88 -18.35
C ALA A 76 -6.53 -14.83 -17.79
N LYS A 77 -5.47 -15.10 -18.56
CA LYS A 77 -4.32 -15.91 -18.15
C LYS A 77 -3.22 -15.03 -17.58
N VAL A 78 -2.63 -15.44 -16.46
CA VAL A 78 -1.45 -14.80 -15.88
C VAL A 78 -0.25 -15.07 -16.79
N ALA A 79 0.26 -14.03 -17.44
CA ALA A 79 1.39 -14.14 -18.36
C ALA A 79 2.73 -13.98 -17.63
N THR A 80 2.87 -12.97 -16.78
CA THR A 80 4.11 -12.66 -16.07
C THR A 80 3.84 -12.14 -14.65
N ILE A 81 4.84 -12.30 -13.77
CA ILE A 81 4.88 -11.66 -12.44
C ILE A 81 6.05 -10.69 -12.47
N GLU A 82 5.80 -9.42 -12.10
CA GLU A 82 6.76 -8.33 -12.29
C GLU A 82 6.98 -7.50 -11.02
N TYR A 83 8.14 -6.86 -10.98
CA TYR A 83 8.49 -5.85 -9.98
C TYR A 83 7.94 -4.48 -10.37
N ASP A 84 7.22 -3.83 -9.46
CA ASP A 84 6.83 -2.42 -9.61
C ASP A 84 7.57 -1.55 -8.58
N PRO A 85 8.40 -0.57 -9.02
CA PRO A 85 9.12 0.32 -8.11
C PRO A 85 8.21 1.33 -7.38
N ASN A 86 6.94 1.42 -7.75
CA ASN A 86 5.99 2.39 -7.19
C ASN A 86 5.18 1.84 -6.02
N ARG A 87 5.27 0.52 -5.78
CA ARG A 87 4.53 -0.15 -4.70
C ARG A 87 5.34 -1.26 -4.06
N SER A 88 4.92 -1.68 -2.88
CA SER A 88 5.53 -2.81 -2.18
C SER A 88 5.09 -4.17 -2.73
N ALA A 89 3.87 -4.27 -3.25
CA ALA A 89 3.32 -5.47 -3.86
C ALA A 89 3.96 -5.76 -5.23
N ARG A 90 4.05 -7.03 -5.60
CA ARG A 90 4.31 -7.46 -6.98
C ARG A 90 3.06 -7.21 -7.82
N ILE A 91 3.22 -7.16 -9.14
CA ILE A 91 2.14 -7.06 -10.10
C ILE A 91 2.15 -8.27 -11.03
N ALA A 92 0.98 -8.67 -11.51
CA ALA A 92 0.82 -9.73 -12.50
C ALA A 92 0.23 -9.13 -13.78
N LEU A 93 0.82 -9.47 -14.92
CA LEU A 93 0.29 -9.13 -16.23
C LEU A 93 -0.73 -10.19 -16.62
N LEU A 94 -1.92 -9.77 -16.96
CA LEU A 94 -3.01 -10.59 -17.45
C LEU A 94 -3.16 -10.42 -18.97
N HIS A 95 -3.28 -11.54 -19.68
CA HIS A 95 -3.72 -11.59 -21.06
C HIS A 95 -5.15 -12.11 -21.08
N TYR A 96 -6.09 -11.29 -21.48
CA TYR A 96 -7.48 -11.65 -21.66
C TYR A 96 -7.67 -12.39 -22.98
N VAL A 97 -8.71 -13.23 -23.07
CA VAL A 97 -9.00 -14.01 -24.29
C VAL A 97 -9.28 -13.11 -25.50
N ASP A 98 -9.79 -11.90 -25.28
CA ASP A 98 -10.02 -10.89 -26.33
C ASP A 98 -8.77 -10.08 -26.72
N GLY A 99 -7.59 -10.46 -26.22
CA GLY A 99 -6.31 -9.81 -26.56
C GLY A 99 -5.96 -8.60 -25.69
N GLU A 100 -6.87 -8.10 -24.84
CA GLU A 100 -6.55 -6.99 -23.93
C GLU A 100 -5.54 -7.44 -22.87
N LYS A 101 -4.61 -6.54 -22.53
CA LYS A 101 -3.65 -6.76 -21.44
C LYS A 101 -3.94 -5.80 -20.29
N ARG A 102 -3.88 -6.30 -19.05
CA ARG A 102 -4.00 -5.47 -17.85
C ARG A 102 -3.05 -5.94 -16.75
N TYR A 103 -2.55 -5.00 -15.93
CA TYR A 103 -1.87 -5.33 -14.69
C TYR A 103 -2.84 -5.42 -13.52
N ILE A 104 -2.64 -6.40 -12.65
CA ILE A 104 -3.29 -6.50 -11.34
C ILE A 104 -2.25 -6.57 -10.23
N LEU A 105 -2.66 -6.37 -8.97
CA LEU A 105 -1.82 -6.73 -7.82
C LEU A 105 -1.68 -8.25 -7.79
N HIS A 106 -0.45 -8.74 -7.61
CA HIS A 106 -0.17 -10.17 -7.51
C HIS A 106 -0.61 -10.70 -6.14
N PRO A 107 -1.62 -11.56 -6.04
CA PRO A 107 -1.98 -12.23 -4.81
C PRO A 107 -1.02 -13.38 -4.51
N LYS A 108 -0.89 -13.69 -3.23
CA LYS A 108 -0.09 -14.82 -2.76
C LYS A 108 -0.62 -16.13 -3.34
N GLY A 109 0.28 -16.94 -3.90
CA GLY A 109 -0.05 -18.26 -4.45
C GLY A 109 -0.47 -18.26 -5.91
N LEU A 110 -0.74 -17.12 -6.54
CA LEU A 110 -1.03 -17.04 -7.97
C LEU A 110 0.25 -17.31 -8.78
N ARG A 111 0.16 -18.14 -9.81
CA ARG A 111 1.30 -18.55 -10.66
C ARG A 111 1.10 -18.12 -12.10
N VAL A 112 2.19 -18.07 -12.85
CA VAL A 112 2.12 -17.91 -14.31
C VAL A 112 1.40 -19.12 -14.90
N GLY A 113 0.45 -18.83 -15.80
CA GLY A 113 -0.41 -19.84 -16.40
C GLY A 113 -1.78 -19.98 -15.74
N ASP A 114 -1.94 -19.54 -14.51
CA ASP A 114 -3.24 -19.56 -13.83
C ASP A 114 -4.25 -18.66 -14.55
N THR A 115 -5.52 -19.05 -14.49
CA THR A 115 -6.62 -18.26 -15.05
C THR A 115 -7.31 -17.49 -13.93
N VAL A 116 -7.57 -16.21 -14.16
CA VAL A 116 -8.31 -15.32 -13.27
C VAL A 116 -9.49 -14.70 -14.02
N MET A 117 -10.58 -14.47 -13.28
CA MET A 117 -11.81 -13.88 -13.81
C MET A 117 -12.35 -12.82 -12.86
N SER A 118 -13.14 -11.92 -13.39
CA SER A 118 -13.89 -10.92 -12.62
C SER A 118 -15.38 -11.10 -12.88
N GLY A 119 -16.20 -10.76 -11.90
CA GLY A 119 -17.65 -10.81 -12.04
C GLY A 119 -18.35 -11.56 -10.92
N PRO A 120 -19.69 -11.50 -10.87
CA PRO A 120 -20.48 -12.16 -9.81
C PRO A 120 -20.41 -13.69 -9.86
N GLU A 121 -20.16 -14.27 -11.03
CA GLU A 121 -20.11 -15.73 -11.25
C GLU A 121 -18.68 -16.30 -11.16
N ALA A 122 -17.69 -15.47 -10.86
CA ALA A 122 -16.32 -15.93 -10.74
C ALA A 122 -16.13 -16.86 -9.53
N ASP A 123 -15.35 -17.93 -9.70
CA ASP A 123 -14.98 -18.85 -8.60
C ASP A 123 -14.27 -18.12 -7.44
N ILE A 124 -14.36 -18.68 -6.24
CA ILE A 124 -13.66 -18.19 -5.04
C ILE A 124 -12.20 -18.67 -5.06
N LYS A 125 -11.43 -18.20 -6.04
CA LYS A 125 -10.01 -18.51 -6.22
C LYS A 125 -9.15 -17.25 -6.02
N PRO A 126 -7.91 -17.37 -5.51
CA PRO A 126 -7.00 -16.22 -5.40
C PRO A 126 -6.82 -15.49 -6.72
N GLY A 127 -7.00 -14.16 -6.72
CA GLY A 127 -6.90 -13.32 -7.92
C GLY A 127 -8.22 -13.01 -8.60
N ASN A 128 -9.27 -13.79 -8.36
CA ASN A 128 -10.61 -13.48 -8.87
C ASN A 128 -11.23 -12.30 -8.12
N ALA A 129 -11.95 -11.46 -8.85
CA ALA A 129 -12.57 -10.26 -8.30
C ALA A 129 -14.10 -10.36 -8.37
N LEU A 130 -14.76 -10.26 -7.21
CA LEU A 130 -16.20 -10.39 -7.08
C LEU A 130 -16.80 -9.25 -6.27
N PRO A 131 -18.12 -8.98 -6.43
CA PRO A 131 -18.86 -8.22 -5.44
C PRO A 131 -18.82 -8.89 -4.06
N LEU A 132 -18.76 -8.10 -2.98
CA LEU A 132 -18.74 -8.64 -1.60
C LEU A 132 -19.97 -9.50 -1.29
N ALA A 133 -21.09 -9.26 -1.98
CA ALA A 133 -22.30 -10.09 -1.89
C ALA A 133 -22.02 -11.56 -2.19
N ASN A 134 -21.18 -11.84 -3.18
CA ASN A 134 -20.92 -13.18 -3.70
C ASN A 134 -19.73 -13.90 -3.02
N ILE A 135 -18.99 -13.19 -2.15
CA ILE A 135 -17.85 -13.79 -1.42
C ILE A 135 -18.33 -14.43 -0.13
N PRO A 136 -17.97 -15.68 0.20
CA PRO A 136 -18.32 -16.32 1.47
C PRO A 136 -17.73 -15.59 2.69
N VAL A 137 -18.47 -15.63 3.81
CA VAL A 137 -18.00 -15.12 5.10
C VAL A 137 -16.78 -15.92 5.55
N GLY A 138 -15.82 -15.25 6.22
CA GLY A 138 -14.55 -15.84 6.64
C GLY A 138 -13.43 -15.72 5.62
N THR A 139 -13.74 -15.47 4.34
CA THR A 139 -12.76 -15.36 3.25
C THR A 139 -11.80 -14.19 3.46
N LEU A 140 -10.50 -14.41 3.17
CA LEU A 140 -9.50 -13.35 3.08
C LEU A 140 -9.58 -12.69 1.70
N ILE A 141 -9.65 -11.38 1.69
CA ILE A 141 -9.77 -10.56 0.49
C ILE A 141 -8.77 -9.41 0.51
N HIS A 142 -8.45 -8.86 -0.63
CA HIS A 142 -7.63 -7.65 -0.78
C HIS A 142 -8.17 -6.74 -1.88
N ALA A 143 -7.52 -5.61 -2.11
CA ALA A 143 -7.91 -4.67 -3.16
C ALA A 143 -9.42 -4.33 -3.13
N VAL A 144 -9.91 -3.97 -1.93
CA VAL A 144 -11.35 -3.75 -1.69
C VAL A 144 -11.74 -2.33 -2.03
N GLU A 145 -12.87 -2.18 -2.71
CA GLU A 145 -13.51 -0.88 -2.95
C GLU A 145 -14.17 -0.32 -1.69
N LEU A 146 -14.25 1.00 -1.60
CA LEU A 146 -15.02 1.71 -0.57
C LEU A 146 -16.32 2.31 -1.11
N GLN A 147 -16.39 2.50 -2.41
CA GLN A 147 -17.56 2.95 -3.14
C GLN A 147 -17.65 2.15 -4.44
N PRO A 148 -18.82 1.66 -4.82
CA PRO A 148 -18.99 0.85 -6.02
C PRO A 148 -18.43 1.55 -7.28
N GLY A 149 -17.67 0.83 -8.09
CA GLY A 149 -17.12 1.31 -9.35
C GLY A 149 -15.96 2.30 -9.26
N LYS A 150 -15.57 2.74 -8.06
CA LYS A 150 -14.40 3.65 -7.88
C LYS A 150 -13.06 2.95 -8.01
N GLY A 151 -13.06 1.63 -7.89
CA GLY A 151 -11.86 0.82 -7.87
C GLY A 151 -11.27 0.63 -6.47
N ALA A 152 -10.37 -0.32 -6.34
CA ALA A 152 -9.78 -0.74 -5.08
C ALA A 152 -9.11 0.41 -4.34
N ALA A 153 -9.43 0.58 -3.05
CA ALA A 153 -8.93 1.64 -2.19
C ALA A 153 -8.10 1.11 -1.02
N ILE A 154 -8.43 -0.05 -0.47
CA ILE A 154 -7.82 -0.61 0.74
C ILE A 154 -7.22 -1.99 0.50
N ALA A 155 -6.28 -2.42 1.38
CA ALA A 155 -5.53 -3.66 1.29
C ALA A 155 -4.83 -3.84 -0.07
N ARG A 156 -3.95 -2.90 -0.43
CA ARG A 156 -3.19 -2.90 -1.70
C ARG A 156 -1.68 -3.07 -1.49
N SER A 157 -1.21 -2.98 -0.27
CA SER A 157 0.22 -3.12 0.05
C SER A 157 0.60 -4.59 0.20
N ALA A 158 1.89 -4.89 0.04
CA ALA A 158 2.43 -6.24 0.23
C ALA A 158 1.99 -6.87 1.57
N GLY A 159 1.59 -8.14 1.54
CA GLY A 159 1.19 -8.90 2.71
C GLY A 159 -0.06 -8.39 3.43
N THR A 160 -0.87 -7.53 2.80
CA THR A 160 -2.13 -7.08 3.42
C THR A 160 -3.31 -7.92 2.97
N SER A 161 -4.19 -8.21 3.91
CA SER A 161 -5.48 -8.86 3.68
C SER A 161 -6.54 -8.25 4.59
N ILE A 162 -7.78 -8.44 4.23
CA ILE A 162 -8.99 -8.06 4.97
C ILE A 162 -9.82 -9.33 5.10
N GLN A 163 -10.40 -9.57 6.26
CA GLN A 163 -11.31 -10.69 6.46
C GLN A 163 -12.76 -10.20 6.36
N LEU A 164 -13.56 -10.88 5.55
CA LEU A 164 -15.01 -10.69 5.51
C LEU A 164 -15.63 -11.39 6.71
N MET A 165 -16.13 -10.63 7.68
CA MET A 165 -16.61 -11.14 8.96
C MET A 165 -18.11 -11.49 8.95
N GLY A 166 -18.88 -10.80 8.11
CA GLY A 166 -20.33 -10.98 8.04
C GLY A 166 -20.95 -10.07 6.97
N LYS A 167 -22.25 -10.28 6.75
CA LYS A 167 -23.08 -9.47 5.88
C LYS A 167 -24.36 -9.09 6.63
N GLU A 168 -24.72 -7.82 6.63
CA GLU A 168 -25.92 -7.27 7.29
C GLU A 168 -26.65 -6.34 6.33
N GLY A 169 -27.80 -6.74 5.82
CA GLY A 169 -28.57 -5.99 4.82
C GLY A 169 -27.69 -5.63 3.62
N ASN A 170 -27.57 -4.35 3.33
CA ASN A 170 -26.77 -3.83 2.21
C ASN A 170 -25.29 -3.63 2.54
N TYR A 171 -24.80 -4.12 3.68
CA TYR A 171 -23.43 -3.91 4.11
C TYR A 171 -22.68 -5.23 4.41
N ALA A 172 -21.44 -5.28 4.00
CA ALA A 172 -20.46 -6.27 4.43
C ALA A 172 -19.64 -5.73 5.60
N ILE A 173 -19.41 -6.53 6.63
CA ILE A 173 -18.58 -6.22 7.78
C ILE A 173 -17.18 -6.73 7.50
N LEU A 174 -16.23 -5.81 7.44
CA LEU A 174 -14.83 -6.09 7.13
C LEU A 174 -13.93 -5.85 8.35
N ARG A 175 -13.09 -6.83 8.66
CA ARG A 175 -11.99 -6.68 9.61
C ARG A 175 -10.72 -6.24 8.87
N MET A 176 -10.33 -5.00 9.11
CA MET A 176 -9.17 -4.37 8.49
C MET A 176 -7.84 -4.91 9.05
N PRO A 177 -6.70 -4.76 8.35
CA PRO A 177 -5.38 -5.12 8.88
C PRO A 177 -5.04 -4.41 10.20
N SER A 178 -5.61 -3.24 10.45
CA SER A 178 -5.47 -2.51 11.71
C SER A 178 -6.34 -3.02 12.86
N SER A 179 -7.09 -4.13 12.66
CA SER A 179 -8.14 -4.66 13.53
C SER A 179 -9.40 -3.78 13.68
N GLU A 180 -9.51 -2.68 12.95
CA GLU A 180 -10.74 -1.89 12.84
C GLU A 180 -11.82 -2.73 12.13
N MET A 181 -13.05 -2.72 12.66
CA MET A 181 -14.21 -3.33 11.98
C MET A 181 -15.03 -2.22 11.32
N ARG A 182 -15.31 -2.41 10.04
CA ARG A 182 -15.95 -1.40 9.21
C ARG A 182 -16.99 -1.99 8.29
N ARG A 183 -18.08 -1.25 8.09
CA ARG A 183 -19.11 -1.54 7.07
C ARG A 183 -18.69 -1.01 5.70
N VAL A 184 -18.94 -1.80 4.67
CA VAL A 184 -18.76 -1.42 3.25
C VAL A 184 -19.97 -1.96 2.49
N LEU A 185 -20.45 -1.27 1.47
CA LEU A 185 -21.58 -1.73 0.66
C LEU A 185 -21.27 -3.10 0.02
N ILE A 186 -22.22 -4.01 0.03
CA ILE A 186 -22.06 -5.37 -0.54
C ILE A 186 -21.84 -5.37 -2.05
N THR A 187 -22.24 -4.30 -2.74
CA THR A 187 -22.00 -4.09 -4.18
C THR A 187 -20.56 -3.71 -4.50
N CYS A 188 -19.76 -3.30 -3.50
CA CYS A 188 -18.34 -3.05 -3.68
C CYS A 188 -17.61 -4.33 -4.06
N ARG A 189 -16.60 -4.21 -4.93
CA ARG A 189 -15.77 -5.33 -5.37
C ARG A 189 -14.57 -5.53 -4.46
N ALA A 190 -14.12 -6.77 -4.39
CA ALA A 190 -12.88 -7.16 -3.75
C ALA A 190 -12.23 -8.30 -4.53
N THR A 191 -10.93 -8.46 -4.38
CA THR A 191 -10.18 -9.59 -4.94
C THR A 191 -9.94 -10.62 -3.85
N VAL A 192 -10.17 -11.90 -4.15
CA VAL A 192 -9.97 -13.02 -3.23
C VAL A 192 -8.47 -13.24 -2.97
N GLY A 193 -8.13 -13.56 -1.72
CA GLY A 193 -6.77 -13.87 -1.28
C GLY A 193 -6.05 -12.71 -0.59
N GLU A 194 -4.79 -12.92 -0.27
CA GLU A 194 -3.86 -11.99 0.36
C GLU A 194 -2.90 -11.40 -0.71
N VAL A 195 -2.49 -10.15 -0.57
CA VAL A 195 -1.47 -9.57 -1.45
C VAL A 195 -0.12 -10.27 -1.23
N GLY A 196 0.55 -10.66 -2.30
CA GLY A 196 1.86 -11.30 -2.26
C GLY A 196 2.98 -10.43 -1.66
N ASN A 197 4.23 -10.96 -1.64
CA ASN A 197 5.43 -10.29 -1.13
C ASN A 197 5.33 -9.87 0.36
N ALA A 198 4.72 -10.71 1.21
CA ALA A 198 4.52 -10.41 2.64
C ALA A 198 5.83 -10.08 3.37
N GLU A 199 6.95 -10.68 2.97
CA GLU A 199 8.27 -10.44 3.58
C GLU A 199 8.87 -9.06 3.27
N HIS A 200 8.20 -8.23 2.47
CA HIS A 200 8.63 -6.86 2.23
C HIS A 200 8.85 -6.06 3.52
N ALA A 201 8.07 -6.34 4.57
CA ALA A 201 8.20 -5.73 5.88
C ALA A 201 9.51 -6.07 6.60
N ASN A 202 10.12 -7.23 6.28
CA ASN A 202 11.34 -7.73 6.89
C ASN A 202 12.62 -7.15 6.25
N ILE A 203 12.48 -6.36 5.17
CA ILE A 203 13.62 -5.78 4.45
C ILE A 203 14.21 -4.62 5.24
N LYS A 204 15.47 -4.76 5.63
CA LYS A 204 16.27 -3.71 6.28
C LYS A 204 17.03 -2.89 5.24
N ILE A 205 16.82 -1.59 5.25
CA ILE A 205 17.42 -0.66 4.25
C ILE A 205 18.94 -0.61 4.39
N GLY A 206 19.47 -0.62 5.61
CA GLY A 206 20.90 -0.69 5.95
C GLY A 206 21.66 0.62 5.82
N LYS A 207 21.33 1.51 4.87
CA LYS A 207 22.02 2.80 4.68
C LYS A 207 21.08 3.93 4.27
N ALA A 208 21.41 5.16 4.64
CA ALA A 208 20.64 6.36 4.32
C ALA A 208 20.51 6.61 2.81
N GLY A 209 21.53 6.28 2.01
CA GLY A 209 21.49 6.43 0.56
C GLY A 209 20.37 5.65 -0.12
N ARG A 210 19.97 4.47 0.39
CA ARG A 210 18.81 3.74 -0.16
C ARG A 210 17.47 4.50 0.03
N ASN A 211 17.33 5.24 1.14
CA ASN A 211 16.17 6.12 1.31
C ASN A 211 16.20 7.26 0.29
N ARG A 212 17.39 7.82 0.01
CA ARG A 212 17.55 8.85 -1.02
C ARG A 212 17.12 8.32 -2.41
N TRP A 213 17.49 7.09 -2.77
CA TRP A 213 17.06 6.46 -4.02
C TRP A 213 15.54 6.27 -4.11
N LYS A 214 14.87 6.08 -2.97
CA LYS A 214 13.40 5.98 -2.91
C LYS A 214 12.70 7.34 -2.97
N GLY A 215 13.44 8.45 -2.98
CA GLY A 215 12.89 9.80 -2.98
C GLY A 215 12.56 10.35 -1.58
N ILE A 216 13.06 9.69 -0.54
CA ILE A 216 12.89 10.15 0.86
C ILE A 216 14.08 11.05 1.21
N ARG A 217 13.82 12.30 1.55
CA ARG A 217 14.82 13.26 2.04
C ARG A 217 15.07 13.08 3.53
N PRO A 218 16.24 13.49 4.04
CA PRO A 218 16.54 13.47 5.47
C PRO A 218 15.51 14.27 6.28
N SER A 219 15.21 13.77 7.47
CA SER A 219 14.35 14.45 8.44
C SER A 219 15.20 14.97 9.58
N VAL A 220 15.03 16.25 9.93
CA VAL A 220 15.69 16.90 11.06
C VAL A 220 14.77 16.86 12.27
N ARG A 221 15.32 16.51 13.44
CA ARG A 221 14.57 16.50 14.69
C ARG A 221 14.32 17.93 15.18
N GLY A 222 13.14 18.21 15.75
CA GLY A 222 12.80 19.52 16.28
C GLY A 222 13.75 20.02 17.38
N THR A 223 14.36 19.09 18.15
CA THR A 223 15.31 19.40 19.23
C THR A 223 16.66 19.97 18.75
N VAL A 224 16.97 19.88 17.47
CA VAL A 224 18.20 20.43 16.87
C VAL A 224 17.94 21.66 16.00
N MET A 225 16.72 22.17 16.07
CA MET A 225 16.31 23.41 15.40
C MET A 225 16.39 24.60 16.35
N ASN A 226 16.29 25.82 15.80
CA ASN A 226 16.16 27.01 16.59
C ASN A 226 14.72 27.13 17.19
N PRO A 227 14.53 27.91 18.29
CA PRO A 227 13.21 28.09 18.91
C PRO A 227 12.14 28.61 17.96
N VAL A 228 12.51 29.43 16.98
CA VAL A 228 11.60 29.96 15.94
C VAL A 228 11.07 28.87 15.00
N ASP A 229 11.86 27.80 14.77
CA ASP A 229 11.52 26.76 13.78
C ASP A 229 10.72 25.59 14.38
N HIS A 230 10.88 25.38 15.69
CA HIS A 230 10.19 24.26 16.35
C HIS A 230 10.02 24.53 17.85
N PRO A 231 8.87 24.18 18.46
CA PRO A 231 8.63 24.32 19.91
C PRO A 231 9.64 23.57 20.81
N HIS A 232 10.36 22.58 20.27
CA HIS A 232 11.42 21.83 20.97
C HIS A 232 12.80 22.38 20.69
N GLY A 233 12.92 23.46 19.93
CA GLY A 233 14.19 24.06 19.56
C GLY A 233 14.84 24.87 20.69
N GLY A 234 16.12 25.17 20.49
CA GLY A 234 16.92 25.98 21.44
C GLY A 234 17.66 25.16 22.49
N GLY A 235 18.43 25.85 23.32
CA GLY A 235 19.26 25.30 24.39
C GLY A 235 20.68 24.89 23.91
N GLU A 236 21.54 24.57 24.88
CA GLU A 236 22.93 24.12 24.62
C GLU A 236 23.09 22.60 24.74
N GLY A 237 24.00 22.05 23.96
CA GLY A 237 24.36 20.63 23.96
C GLY A 237 23.21 19.67 23.65
N LYS A 238 23.15 18.55 24.39
CA LYS A 238 22.05 17.57 24.28
C LYS A 238 20.83 18.05 25.08
N ASN A 239 20.18 19.10 24.64
CA ASN A 239 19.00 19.59 25.32
C ASN A 239 17.81 18.63 25.16
N LYS A 240 17.17 18.27 26.24
CA LYS A 240 15.88 17.58 26.26
C LYS A 240 14.80 18.66 26.10
N SER A 241 13.88 18.52 25.17
CA SER A 241 12.72 19.43 24.90
C SER A 241 12.13 20.17 26.09
N ALA A 242 12.94 20.75 26.96
CA ALA A 242 12.58 21.51 28.20
C ALA A 242 11.44 20.86 29.02
N GLY A 243 11.37 19.51 29.09
CA GLY A 243 10.32 18.78 29.82
C GLY A 243 8.93 18.84 29.19
N ARG A 244 8.78 19.48 28.03
CA ARG A 244 7.48 19.63 27.37
C ARG A 244 7.02 18.30 26.75
N HIS A 245 5.71 18.10 26.76
CA HIS A 245 5.09 16.99 26.01
C HIS A 245 5.47 17.08 24.54
N PRO A 246 5.81 15.94 23.85
CA PRO A 246 6.20 15.94 22.44
C PRO A 246 5.10 16.54 21.56
N VAL A 247 5.46 17.58 20.80
CA VAL A 247 4.56 18.29 19.89
C VAL A 247 5.12 18.35 18.47
N THR A 248 4.25 18.63 17.51
CA THR A 248 4.61 18.92 16.13
C THR A 248 5.20 20.34 16.00
N PRO A 249 5.77 20.73 14.84
CA PRO A 249 6.18 22.13 14.59
C PRO A 249 5.07 23.15 14.80
N TRP A 250 3.82 22.74 14.69
CA TRP A 250 2.63 23.59 14.90
C TRP A 250 2.03 23.49 16.31
N GLY A 251 2.75 22.89 17.25
CA GLY A 251 2.33 22.80 18.65
C GLY A 251 1.30 21.69 18.96
N VAL A 252 0.89 20.89 17.98
CA VAL A 252 -0.09 19.80 18.18
C VAL A 252 0.58 18.63 18.91
N PRO A 253 0.00 18.09 20.01
CA PRO A 253 0.52 16.93 20.71
C PRO A 253 0.69 15.70 19.79
N THR A 254 1.87 15.07 19.80
CA THR A 254 2.15 13.91 18.93
C THR A 254 1.70 12.59 19.52
N LYS A 255 1.45 12.52 20.84
CA LYS A 255 0.98 11.32 21.54
C LYS A 255 -0.40 11.56 22.15
N GLY A 256 -1.28 10.59 22.02
CA GLY A 256 -2.61 10.61 22.64
C GLY A 256 -3.65 11.50 21.98
N HIS A 257 -3.26 12.47 21.17
CA HIS A 257 -4.19 13.39 20.52
C HIS A 257 -4.99 12.67 19.42
N ARG A 258 -6.33 12.86 19.47
CA ARG A 258 -7.26 12.31 18.46
C ARG A 258 -7.32 13.24 17.26
N THR A 259 -6.58 12.89 16.18
CA THR A 259 -6.50 13.71 14.97
C THR A 259 -7.64 13.50 13.98
N ARG A 260 -8.41 12.39 14.08
CA ARG A 260 -9.55 12.16 13.20
C ARG A 260 -10.66 13.15 13.52
N ASN A 261 -11.15 13.84 12.49
CA ASN A 261 -12.32 14.72 12.63
C ASN A 261 -13.54 13.89 13.08
N PRO A 262 -14.19 14.22 14.23
CA PRO A 262 -15.37 13.51 14.74
C PRO A 262 -16.56 13.56 13.78
N LYS A 263 -16.75 14.68 13.06
CA LYS A 263 -17.85 14.92 12.13
C LYS A 263 -17.66 14.25 10.75
N LYS A 264 -16.56 13.51 10.56
CA LYS A 264 -16.32 12.84 9.27
C LYS A 264 -17.41 11.81 8.96
N ALA A 265 -18.13 11.94 7.84
CA ALA A 265 -19.25 11.09 7.43
C ALA A 265 -18.92 9.58 7.50
N SER A 266 -17.68 9.21 7.12
CA SER A 266 -17.25 7.80 7.18
C SER A 266 -17.10 7.25 8.61
N SER A 267 -17.27 8.06 9.66
CA SER A 267 -17.23 7.58 11.06
C SER A 267 -18.42 6.69 11.41
N ARG A 268 -19.58 6.91 10.79
CA ARG A 268 -20.79 6.07 10.95
C ARG A 268 -20.63 4.65 10.43
N LEU A 269 -19.66 4.42 9.53
CA LEU A 269 -19.38 3.11 8.95
C LEU A 269 -18.39 2.30 9.80
N ILE A 270 -17.81 2.85 10.86
CA ILE A 270 -16.89 2.16 11.77
C ILE A 270 -17.70 1.54 12.91
N ILE A 271 -17.72 0.21 12.98
CA ILE A 271 -18.40 -0.55 14.06
C ILE A 271 -17.51 -0.57 15.31
N ARG A 272 -16.24 -0.94 15.13
CA ARG A 272 -15.27 -1.04 16.21
C ARG A 272 -13.93 -0.46 15.76
N ARG A 273 -13.38 0.47 16.56
CA ARG A 273 -12.04 1.01 16.31
C ARG A 273 -10.96 -0.02 16.65
N ARG A 274 -9.75 0.18 16.11
CA ARG A 274 -8.58 -0.62 16.49
C ARG A 274 -8.39 -0.62 17.99
N LYS A 275 -8.02 -1.76 18.57
CA LYS A 275 -7.53 -1.80 19.94
C LYS A 275 -6.21 -1.01 20.01
N LYS A 276 -6.04 -0.24 21.07
CA LYS A 276 -4.75 0.42 21.36
C LYS A 276 -3.72 -0.61 21.78
#